data_8054bf080a1cdcfd94fdf3a2fb2a251a
#
_entry.id   8054bf080a1cdcfd94fdf3a2fb2a251a
#
_cell.length_a   1.000
_cell.length_b   1.000
_cell.length_c   1.000
_cell.angle_alpha   90.00
_cell.angle_beta   90.00
_cell.angle_gamma   90.00
#
_symmetry.space_group_name_H-M   'P 1'
#
loop_
_entity.id
_entity.type
_entity.pdbx_description
1 polymer ?
#
loop_
_entity_poly.entity_id
_entity_poly.type
_entity_poly.pdbx_seq_one_letter_code
_entity_poly.pdbx_strand_id
1 'polypeptide(L)'
;MIELYFVRHGQASFGQPAYDRLSAVGERQAALLGRHFHKNGVRFDAVYSGALRRHIQTATITMSQTNGDGSPDMIIDADFNEFDSSDQMMNRLFT
;
A
#
# COMPACT_ATOMS: atom_id res chain seq x y z
N MET A 1 -5.75 -0.89 -21.56
CA MET A 1 -4.41 -0.62 -21.03
C MET A 1 -4.37 -0.94 -19.54
N ILE A 2 -3.32 -1.60 -19.09
CA ILE A 2 -3.14 -1.91 -17.66
C ILE A 2 -2.16 -0.91 -17.08
N GLU A 3 -2.57 -0.26 -15.99
CA GLU A 3 -1.70 0.64 -15.25
C GLU A 3 -1.38 0.01 -13.90
N LEU A 4 -0.11 0.02 -13.54
CA LEU A 4 0.34 -0.50 -12.26
C LEU A 4 0.89 0.63 -11.41
N TYR A 5 0.46 0.68 -10.15
CA TYR A 5 0.95 1.66 -9.18
C TYR A 5 1.68 0.90 -8.08
N PHE A 6 2.93 1.26 -7.86
CA PHE A 6 3.72 0.73 -6.77
C PHE A 6 3.77 1.76 -5.66
N VAL A 7 3.27 1.38 -4.50
CA VAL A 7 3.18 2.29 -3.37
C VAL A 7 4.06 1.76 -2.23
N ARG A 8 4.93 2.63 -1.74
CA ARG A 8 5.74 2.32 -0.57
C ARG A 8 4.89 2.53 0.67
N HIS A 9 5.06 1.67 1.70
CA HIS A 9 4.35 1.86 2.95
C HIS A 9 4.72 3.20 3.58
N GLY A 10 3.82 3.73 4.42
CA GLY A 10 4.07 4.95 5.17
C GLY A 10 5.11 4.74 6.25
N GLN A 11 5.47 5.81 6.95
CA GLN A 11 6.47 5.75 8.00
C GLN A 11 6.06 4.77 9.10
N ALA A 12 6.95 3.84 9.44
CA ALA A 12 6.72 2.89 10.50
C ALA A 12 7.13 3.46 11.87
N SER A 13 6.64 2.81 12.93
CA SER A 13 6.89 3.24 14.31
C SER A 13 8.18 2.64 14.86
N PHE A 14 9.32 2.98 14.27
CA PHE A 14 10.61 2.47 14.73
C PHE A 14 10.85 2.85 16.20
N GLY A 15 11.45 1.93 16.94
CA GLY A 15 11.78 2.15 18.34
C GLY A 15 10.62 1.91 19.30
N GLN A 16 9.45 1.57 18.80
CA GLN A 16 8.29 1.23 19.63
C GLN A 16 8.12 -0.28 19.73
N PRO A 17 7.46 -0.79 20.78
CA PRO A 17 7.23 -2.24 20.90
C PRO A 17 6.50 -2.84 19.71
N ALA A 18 5.65 -2.08 19.06
CA ALA A 18 4.92 -2.53 17.87
C ALA A 18 5.45 -1.80 16.62
N TYR A 19 6.74 -1.92 16.35
CA TYR A 19 7.38 -1.20 15.26
C TYR A 19 6.86 -1.59 13.86
N ASP A 20 6.17 -2.69 13.74
CA ASP A 20 5.63 -3.15 12.46
C ASP A 20 4.37 -2.40 12.02
N ARG A 21 3.90 -1.48 12.82
CA ARG A 21 2.74 -0.67 12.44
C ARG A 21 3.19 0.71 11.97
N LEU A 22 2.29 1.41 11.28
CA LEU A 22 2.56 2.79 10.87
C LEU A 22 2.57 3.71 12.08
N SER A 23 3.42 4.74 12.01
CA SER A 23 3.34 5.87 12.94
C SER A 23 2.16 6.75 12.56
N ALA A 24 1.84 7.73 13.42
CA ALA A 24 0.80 8.71 13.09
C ALA A 24 1.12 9.45 11.78
N VAL A 25 2.40 9.75 11.56
CA VAL A 25 2.83 10.38 10.31
C VAL A 25 2.61 9.43 9.13
N GLY A 26 2.94 8.14 9.30
CA GLY A 26 2.73 7.14 8.25
C GLY A 26 1.27 6.97 7.88
N GLU A 27 0.38 6.98 8.87
CA GLU A 27 -1.05 6.92 8.62
C GLU A 27 -1.53 8.13 7.82
N ARG A 28 -1.03 9.31 8.15
CA ARG A 28 -1.35 10.54 7.44
C ARG A 28 -0.84 10.49 6.00
N GLN A 29 0.38 9.97 5.81
CA GLN A 29 0.94 9.82 4.47
C GLN A 29 0.05 8.93 3.60
N ALA A 30 -0.41 7.82 4.14
CA ALA A 30 -1.29 6.90 3.41
C ALA A 30 -2.62 7.56 3.06
N ALA A 31 -3.20 8.31 3.99
CA ALA A 31 -4.46 9.01 3.76
C ALA A 31 -4.31 10.11 2.69
N LEU A 32 -3.22 10.86 2.75
CA LEU A 32 -2.96 11.92 1.76
C LEU A 32 -2.76 11.33 0.37
N LEU A 33 -2.07 10.20 0.26
CA LEU A 33 -1.90 9.54 -1.02
C LEU A 33 -3.24 9.09 -1.59
N GLY A 34 -4.10 8.52 -0.75
CA GLY A 34 -5.42 8.10 -1.19
C GLY A 34 -6.28 9.28 -1.66
N ARG A 35 -6.22 10.39 -0.96
CA ARG A 35 -6.92 11.61 -1.39
C ARG A 35 -6.39 12.13 -2.70
N HIS A 36 -5.09 12.05 -2.91
CA HIS A 36 -4.46 12.45 -4.15
C HIS A 36 -4.97 11.61 -5.31
N PHE A 37 -5.02 10.29 -5.14
CA PHE A 37 -5.58 9.40 -6.16
C PHE A 37 -7.04 9.75 -6.45
N HIS A 38 -7.84 9.95 -5.40
CA HIS A 38 -9.25 10.29 -5.57
C HIS A 38 -9.43 11.59 -6.35
N LYS A 39 -8.66 12.61 -5.99
CA LYS A 39 -8.72 13.93 -6.63
C LYS A 39 -8.37 13.85 -8.11
N ASN A 40 -7.50 12.95 -8.49
CA ASN A 40 -7.06 12.78 -9.86
C ASN A 40 -7.87 11.72 -10.63
N GLY A 41 -8.98 11.28 -10.06
CA GLY A 41 -9.86 10.34 -10.74
C GLY A 41 -9.34 8.91 -10.83
N VAL A 42 -8.34 8.57 -10.03
CA VAL A 42 -7.77 7.23 -10.04
C VAL A 42 -8.68 6.28 -9.25
N ARG A 43 -9.01 5.14 -9.83
CA ARG A 43 -9.72 4.07 -9.14
C ARG A 43 -9.01 2.76 -9.45
N PHE A 44 -8.97 1.89 -8.47
CA PHE A 44 -8.27 0.62 -8.61
C PHE A 44 -9.26 -0.52 -8.74
N ASP A 45 -8.97 -1.44 -9.66
CA ASP A 45 -9.76 -2.64 -9.87
C ASP A 45 -9.25 -3.81 -9.03
N ALA A 46 -7.99 -3.75 -8.62
CA ALA A 46 -7.36 -4.77 -7.80
C ALA A 46 -6.32 -4.14 -6.90
N VAL A 47 -6.19 -4.68 -5.68
CA VAL A 47 -5.24 -4.19 -4.69
C VAL A 47 -4.48 -5.38 -4.12
N TYR A 48 -3.16 -5.29 -4.16
CA TYR A 48 -2.28 -6.31 -3.60
C TYR A 48 -1.43 -5.68 -2.52
N SER A 49 -1.26 -6.39 -1.42
CA SER A 49 -0.46 -5.91 -0.29
C SER A 49 0.45 -7.01 0.22
N GLY A 50 1.60 -6.62 0.75
CA GLY A 50 2.41 -7.52 1.55
C GLY A 50 1.66 -7.92 2.82
N ALA A 51 2.17 -8.92 3.51
CA ALA A 51 1.51 -9.48 4.69
C ALA A 51 1.90 -8.77 5.99
N LEU A 52 2.89 -7.89 5.97
CA LEU A 52 3.30 -7.16 7.16
C LEU A 52 2.25 -6.11 7.53
N ARG A 53 2.11 -5.86 8.82
CA ARG A 53 1.07 -4.96 9.32
C ARG A 53 1.16 -3.57 8.69
N ARG A 54 2.36 -3.03 8.55
CA ARG A 54 2.55 -1.71 7.95
C ARG A 54 2.12 -1.67 6.48
N HIS A 55 2.25 -2.77 5.76
CA HIS A 55 1.76 -2.85 4.37
C HIS A 55 0.25 -2.87 4.32
N ILE A 56 -0.37 -3.69 5.14
CA ILE A 56 -1.82 -3.82 5.20
C ILE A 56 -2.46 -2.49 5.63
N GLN A 57 -1.88 -1.84 6.63
CA GLN A 57 -2.37 -0.54 7.09
C GLN A 57 -2.29 0.51 6.00
N THR A 58 -1.15 0.58 5.30
CA THR A 58 -0.97 1.54 4.22
C THR A 58 -2.02 1.33 3.14
N ALA A 59 -2.19 0.09 2.68
CA ALA A 59 -3.15 -0.23 1.63
C ALA A 59 -4.58 0.08 2.07
N THR A 60 -4.95 -0.30 3.30
CA THR A 60 -6.30 -0.07 3.82
C THR A 60 -6.63 1.41 3.90
N ILE A 61 -5.72 2.21 4.47
CA ILE A 61 -5.95 3.65 4.62
C ILE A 61 -5.99 4.33 3.25
N THR A 62 -5.05 3.99 2.38
CA THR A 62 -4.99 4.59 1.05
C THR A 62 -6.26 4.28 0.27
N MET A 63 -6.70 3.05 0.28
CA MET A 63 -7.89 2.64 -0.48
C MET A 63 -9.16 3.24 0.07
N SER A 64 -9.27 3.42 1.39
CA SER A 64 -10.44 4.05 1.98
C SER A 64 -10.63 5.49 1.49
N GLN A 65 -9.54 6.18 1.18
CA GLN A 65 -9.57 7.55 0.68
C GLN A 65 -9.67 7.61 -0.85
N THR A 66 -9.25 6.56 -1.55
CA THR A 66 -9.26 6.53 -3.01
C THR A 66 -10.62 6.11 -3.56
N ASN A 67 -11.07 4.92 -3.21
CA ASN A 67 -12.29 4.32 -3.76
C ASN A 67 -13.48 4.40 -2.80
N GLY A 68 -13.25 4.67 -1.54
CA GLY A 68 -14.31 4.65 -0.52
C GLY A 68 -14.93 3.26 -0.41
N ASP A 69 -16.26 3.22 -0.41
CA ASP A 69 -17.00 1.96 -0.26
C ASP A 69 -16.91 1.07 -1.48
N GLY A 70 -16.42 1.59 -2.59
CA GLY A 70 -16.25 0.81 -3.82
C GLY A 70 -14.89 0.15 -3.95
N SER A 71 -14.13 0.03 -2.86
CA SER A 71 -12.80 -0.57 -2.90
C SER A 71 -12.89 -2.07 -3.18
N PRO A 72 -12.01 -2.60 -4.05
CA PRO A 72 -11.93 -4.04 -4.25
C PRO A 72 -11.35 -4.73 -3.01
N ASP A 73 -11.59 -6.03 -2.89
CA ASP A 73 -10.98 -6.81 -1.83
C ASP A 73 -9.46 -6.80 -2.00
N MET A 74 -8.77 -6.68 -0.88
CA MET A 74 -7.30 -6.66 -0.88
C MET A 74 -6.77 -8.09 -0.90
N ILE A 75 -5.86 -8.35 -1.83
CA ILE A 75 -5.16 -9.63 -1.90
C ILE A 75 -3.85 -9.50 -1.14
N ILE A 76 -3.69 -10.29 -0.10
CA ILE A 76 -2.50 -10.25 0.75
C ILE A 76 -1.57 -11.38 0.35
N ASP A 77 -0.33 -11.05 0.03
CA ASP A 77 0.66 -12.01 -0.40
C ASP A 77 2.01 -11.63 0.21
N ALA A 78 2.59 -12.54 0.98
CA ALA A 78 3.88 -12.29 1.62
C ALA A 78 5.01 -12.04 0.63
N ASP A 79 4.84 -12.44 -0.62
CA ASP A 79 5.82 -12.14 -1.66
C ASP A 79 5.93 -10.65 -1.95
N PHE A 80 4.93 -9.86 -1.54
CA PHE A 80 4.99 -8.41 -1.65
C PHE A 80 5.49 -7.73 -0.38
N ASN A 81 6.01 -8.49 0.58
CA ASN A 81 6.70 -7.89 1.72
C ASN A 81 7.92 -7.14 1.21
N GLU A 82 8.52 -6.32 2.05
CA GLU A 82 9.63 -5.46 1.64
C GLU A 82 10.70 -6.23 0.90
N PHE A 83 11.15 -5.64 -0.19
CA PHE A 83 12.23 -6.17 -1.00
C PHE A 83 13.49 -5.35 -0.74
N ASP A 84 14.61 -6.03 -0.54
CA ASP A 84 15.92 -5.37 -0.53
C ASP A 84 16.34 -5.04 -1.95
N SER A 85 15.72 -5.67 -2.92
CA SER A 85 16.04 -5.54 -4.33
C SER A 85 14.75 -5.33 -5.13
N SER A 86 14.68 -4.22 -5.84
CA SER A 86 13.57 -3.97 -6.77
C SER A 86 13.59 -4.96 -7.94
N ASP A 87 14.73 -5.58 -8.21
CA ASP A 87 14.86 -6.55 -9.29
C ASP A 87 13.98 -7.78 -9.04
N GLN A 88 13.93 -8.26 -7.80
CA GLN A 88 13.07 -9.40 -7.45
C GLN A 88 11.60 -9.07 -7.73
N MET A 89 11.17 -7.90 -7.33
CA MET A 89 9.79 -7.47 -7.57
C MET A 89 9.50 -7.38 -9.07
N MET A 90 10.39 -6.77 -9.83
CA MET A 90 10.22 -6.61 -11.26
C MET A 90 10.13 -7.96 -11.95
N ASN A 91 11.00 -8.90 -11.57
CA ASN A 91 10.97 -10.24 -12.14
C ASN A 91 9.64 -10.94 -11.88
N ARG A 92 9.10 -10.81 -10.69
CA ARG A 92 7.80 -11.42 -10.35
C ARG A 92 6.66 -10.84 -11.17
N LEU A 93 6.70 -9.56 -11.45
CA LEU A 93 5.59 -8.88 -12.12
C LEU A 93 5.64 -9.01 -13.64
N PHE A 94 6.83 -9.19 -14.21
CA PHE A 94 6.99 -9.18 -15.66
C PHE A 94 7.51 -10.50 -16.25
N THR A 95 7.73 -11.49 -15.44
CA THR A 95 8.06 -12.82 -15.91
C THR A 95 6.92 -13.79 -15.65
#